data_5faf7c5ec76cd91dce6a5e2c34621aa1
#
_entry.id   5faf7c5ec76cd91dce6a5e2c34621aa1
#
_cell.length_a   1.000
_cell.length_b   1.000
_cell.length_c   1.000
_cell.angle_alpha   90.00
_cell.angle_beta   90.00
_cell.angle_gamma   90.00
#
_symmetry.space_group_name_H-M   'P 1'
#
loop_
_entity.id
_entity.type
_entity.pdbx_description
1 polymer ?
#
loop_
_entity_poly.entity_id
_entity_poly.type
_entity_poly.pdbx_seq_one_letter_code
_entity_poly.pdbx_strand_id
1 'polypeptide(L)'
;MIYTVTIDASGAREAAQRGQLVVVVDVIDMSTTAEAAYQGGALAVYGASPDETASPVPRDPGWMAGYAAKEAKERSAELIVAAEPRTGSEAVQRQVAGKVFAALAKEGIEPTVVGNLGAEVTRLVDFKGKVVLIVSATGGVAFEAAALAHPQGPRGVLTATIARAGKLRGSQAARAGIQRAISQAGERGICIAAASGQSLEDVLAAQYLYELLLERVRR
;
A
#
# COMPACT_ATOMS: atom_id res chain seq x y z
N MET A 1 -2.38 3.33 24.09
CA MET A 1 -2.43 3.30 22.59
C MET A 1 -3.77 3.85 22.13
N ILE A 2 -3.79 4.59 21.02
CA ILE A 2 -5.01 5.17 20.42
C ILE A 2 -5.28 4.40 19.13
N TYR A 3 -6.51 3.90 18.97
CA TYR A 3 -6.97 3.21 17.76
C TYR A 3 -8.05 4.06 17.11
N THR A 4 -7.91 4.33 15.82
CA THR A 4 -8.82 5.20 15.07
C THR A 4 -9.19 4.60 13.72
N VAL A 5 -10.28 5.06 13.15
CA VAL A 5 -10.65 4.85 11.76
C VAL A 5 -10.82 6.22 11.09
N THR A 6 -10.38 6.34 9.86
CA THR A 6 -10.48 7.56 9.07
C THR A 6 -10.73 7.26 7.60
N ILE A 7 -10.93 8.31 6.81
CA ILE A 7 -11.13 8.23 5.37
C ILE A 7 -10.17 9.18 4.64
N ASP A 8 -9.91 8.87 3.38
CA ASP A 8 -9.14 9.67 2.42
C ASP A 8 -7.66 9.89 2.79
N ALA A 9 -6.90 10.35 1.84
CA ALA A 9 -5.48 10.65 2.01
C ALA A 9 -5.22 11.73 3.08
N SER A 10 -6.16 12.67 3.27
CA SER A 10 -6.06 13.70 4.32
C SER A 10 -6.10 13.09 5.71
N GLY A 11 -7.06 12.19 5.97
CA GLY A 11 -7.17 11.49 7.24
C GLY A 11 -5.99 10.55 7.50
N ALA A 12 -5.52 9.84 6.48
CA ALA A 12 -4.34 8.98 6.55
C ALA A 12 -3.08 9.80 6.92
N ARG A 13 -2.89 10.95 6.27
CA ARG A 13 -1.81 11.89 6.56
C ARG A 13 -1.87 12.42 8.00
N GLU A 14 -3.04 12.83 8.46
CA GLU A 14 -3.22 13.36 9.82
C GLU A 14 -2.90 12.30 10.89
N ALA A 15 -3.35 11.07 10.70
CA ALA A 15 -3.01 9.95 11.59
C ALA A 15 -1.50 9.68 11.62
N ALA A 16 -0.83 9.73 10.47
CA ALA A 16 0.61 9.58 10.34
C ALA A 16 1.37 10.69 11.07
N GLN A 17 0.92 11.95 10.99
CA GLN A 17 1.50 13.08 11.73
C GLN A 17 1.42 12.89 13.25
N ARG A 18 0.39 12.19 13.73
CA ARG A 18 0.26 11.79 15.15
C ARG A 18 1.13 10.59 15.53
N GLY A 19 1.91 10.06 14.60
CA GLY A 19 2.79 8.90 14.82
C GLY A 19 2.07 7.56 14.89
N GLN A 20 0.79 7.48 14.50
CA GLN A 20 0.06 6.22 14.42
C GLN A 20 0.56 5.39 13.23
N LEU A 21 0.68 4.07 13.41
CA LEU A 21 0.81 3.17 12.26
C LEU A 21 -0.46 3.27 11.42
N VAL A 22 -0.33 3.63 10.15
CA VAL A 22 -1.47 3.78 9.24
C VAL A 22 -1.66 2.51 8.42
N VAL A 23 -2.88 1.98 8.41
CA VAL A 23 -3.26 0.83 7.58
C VAL A 23 -4.22 1.32 6.50
N VAL A 24 -3.74 1.41 5.27
CA VAL A 24 -4.53 1.85 4.12
C VAL A 24 -5.39 0.69 3.60
N VAL A 25 -6.66 0.98 3.36
CA VAL A 25 -7.66 0.05 2.86
C VAL A 25 -8.21 0.55 1.53
N ASP A 26 -7.85 -0.15 0.46
CA ASP A 26 -8.28 0.07 -0.92
C ASP A 26 -8.59 -1.30 -1.52
N VAL A 27 -9.84 -1.72 -1.38
CA VAL A 27 -10.24 -3.13 -1.58
C VAL A 27 -10.10 -3.58 -3.02
N ILE A 28 -10.50 -2.73 -3.96
CA ILE A 28 -10.53 -3.10 -5.38
C ILE A 28 -9.13 -3.02 -6.00
N ASP A 29 -8.34 -2.02 -5.59
CA ASP A 29 -7.10 -1.68 -6.26
C ASP A 29 -5.86 -2.07 -5.44
N MET A 30 -5.32 -1.17 -4.64
CA MET A 30 -4.00 -1.32 -4.06
C MET A 30 -3.89 -2.41 -2.98
N SER A 31 -4.81 -2.39 -2.00
CA SER A 31 -4.63 -3.24 -0.81
C SER A 31 -4.72 -4.73 -1.13
N THR A 32 -5.55 -5.11 -2.08
CA THR A 32 -5.67 -6.51 -2.50
C THR A 32 -4.42 -6.99 -3.24
N THR A 33 -3.84 -6.15 -4.11
CA THR A 33 -2.55 -6.43 -4.75
C THR A 33 -1.43 -6.54 -3.72
N ALA A 34 -1.38 -5.60 -2.76
CA ALA A 34 -0.37 -5.60 -1.69
C ALA A 34 -0.45 -6.86 -0.82
N GLU A 35 -1.65 -7.24 -0.39
CA GLU A 35 -1.85 -8.45 0.40
C GLU A 35 -1.51 -9.71 -0.39
N ALA A 36 -1.82 -9.75 -1.69
CA ALA A 36 -1.43 -10.85 -2.57
C ALA A 36 0.10 -10.94 -2.70
N ALA A 37 0.80 -9.81 -2.81
CA ALA A 37 2.25 -9.76 -2.83
C ALA A 37 2.87 -10.25 -1.50
N TYR A 38 2.35 -9.81 -0.35
CA TYR A 38 2.80 -10.32 0.96
C TYR A 38 2.59 -11.83 1.09
N GLN A 39 1.44 -12.36 0.66
CA GLN A 39 1.18 -13.80 0.66
C GLN A 39 2.07 -14.56 -0.33
N GLY A 40 2.51 -13.91 -1.40
CA GLY A 40 3.49 -14.41 -2.36
C GLY A 40 4.95 -14.33 -1.86
N GLY A 41 5.19 -13.79 -0.66
CA GLY A 41 6.52 -13.71 -0.06
C GLY A 41 7.31 -12.45 -0.41
N ALA A 42 6.64 -11.35 -0.78
CA ALA A 42 7.29 -10.05 -0.94
C ALA A 42 7.98 -9.60 0.35
N LEU A 43 9.17 -9.05 0.23
CA LEU A 43 9.97 -8.53 1.36
C LEU A 43 9.42 -7.22 1.90
N ALA A 44 8.91 -6.38 1.00
CA ALA A 44 8.30 -5.09 1.33
C ALA A 44 7.32 -4.69 0.22
N VAL A 45 6.27 -3.94 0.61
CA VAL A 45 5.27 -3.42 -0.33
C VAL A 45 5.01 -1.95 0.01
N TYR A 46 5.06 -1.10 -0.99
CA TYR A 46 4.87 0.34 -0.90
C TYR A 46 3.80 0.81 -1.88
N GLY A 47 3.25 1.99 -1.62
CA GLY A 47 2.28 2.65 -2.50
C GLY A 47 2.81 3.98 -3.00
N ALA A 48 2.48 4.33 -4.24
CA ALA A 48 2.75 5.63 -4.83
C ALA A 48 1.56 6.09 -5.66
N SER A 49 1.44 7.40 -5.85
CA SER A 49 0.43 8.00 -6.72
C SER A 49 0.86 7.99 -8.19
N PRO A 50 -0.07 7.95 -9.15
CA PRO A 50 0.20 8.33 -10.53
C PRO A 50 0.52 9.82 -10.66
N ASP A 51 1.12 10.22 -11.80
CA ASP A 51 1.60 11.59 -12.01
C ASP A 51 0.48 12.64 -12.01
N GLU A 52 -0.61 12.36 -12.71
CA GLU A 52 -1.71 13.30 -12.96
C GLU A 52 -2.87 13.23 -11.94
N THR A 53 -2.68 12.53 -10.83
CA THR A 53 -3.74 12.41 -9.83
C THR A 53 -3.93 13.71 -9.06
N ALA A 54 -5.14 14.25 -9.04
CA ALA A 54 -5.50 15.36 -8.16
C ALA A 54 -5.50 14.88 -6.69
N SER A 55 -4.91 15.66 -5.80
CA SER A 55 -4.89 15.34 -4.37
C SER A 55 -4.89 16.60 -3.53
N PRO A 56 -5.69 16.65 -2.44
CA PRO A 56 -5.68 17.78 -1.51
C PRO A 56 -4.45 17.78 -0.59
N VAL A 57 -3.62 16.75 -0.65
CA VAL A 57 -2.42 16.57 0.19
C VAL A 57 -1.16 16.48 -0.67
N PRO A 58 0.03 16.82 -0.13
CA PRO A 58 1.29 16.68 -0.83
C PRO A 58 1.54 15.25 -1.30
N ARG A 59 2.12 15.13 -2.49
CA ARG A 59 2.53 13.88 -3.13
C ARG A 59 3.95 14.00 -3.69
N ASP A 60 4.68 12.91 -3.63
CA ASP A 60 5.99 12.75 -4.27
C ASP A 60 6.23 11.28 -4.65
N PRO A 61 5.63 10.82 -5.78
CA PRO A 61 5.80 9.44 -6.24
C PRO A 61 7.28 9.11 -6.59
N GLY A 62 8.06 10.12 -6.96
CA GLY A 62 9.49 9.95 -7.19
C GLY A 62 10.25 9.61 -5.91
N TRP A 63 9.93 10.27 -4.80
CA TRP A 63 10.51 9.96 -3.49
C TRP A 63 10.12 8.53 -3.04
N MET A 64 8.86 8.13 -3.22
CA MET A 64 8.42 6.76 -2.93
C MET A 64 9.19 5.73 -3.74
N ALA A 65 9.40 5.99 -5.04
CA ALA A 65 10.19 5.12 -5.90
C ALA A 65 11.66 5.04 -5.48
N GLY A 66 12.27 6.17 -5.13
CA GLY A 66 13.64 6.20 -4.57
C GLY A 66 13.78 5.41 -3.28
N TYR A 67 12.77 5.50 -2.40
CA TYR A 67 12.73 4.70 -1.17
C TYR A 67 12.63 3.20 -1.47
N ALA A 68 11.73 2.79 -2.36
CA ALA A 68 11.58 1.39 -2.77
C ALA A 68 12.86 0.86 -3.45
N ALA A 69 13.51 1.69 -4.27
CA ALA A 69 14.80 1.38 -4.90
C ALA A 69 15.91 1.12 -3.88
N LYS A 70 16.00 1.98 -2.87
CA LYS A 70 16.97 1.82 -1.78
C LYS A 70 16.72 0.53 -1.01
N GLU A 71 15.49 0.26 -0.63
CA GLU A 71 15.11 -0.98 0.06
C GLU A 71 15.44 -2.23 -0.77
N ALA A 72 15.22 -2.19 -2.08
CA ALA A 72 15.57 -3.28 -3.00
C ALA A 72 17.09 -3.52 -3.05
N LYS A 73 17.88 -2.46 -3.14
CA LYS A 73 19.35 -2.54 -3.13
C LYS A 73 19.89 -3.09 -1.81
N GLU A 74 19.41 -2.58 -0.68
CA GLU A 74 19.84 -3.02 0.66
C GLU A 74 19.56 -4.51 0.90
N ARG A 75 18.51 -5.05 0.27
CA ARG A 75 18.13 -6.46 0.36
C ARG A 75 18.64 -7.32 -0.78
N SER A 76 19.38 -6.74 -1.75
CA SER A 76 19.77 -7.43 -3.00
C SER A 76 18.56 -8.08 -3.70
N ALA A 77 17.43 -7.39 -3.70
CA ALA A 77 16.14 -7.84 -4.22
C ALA A 77 15.80 -7.17 -5.55
N GLU A 78 15.07 -7.87 -6.40
CA GLU A 78 14.42 -7.27 -7.57
C GLU A 78 13.23 -6.40 -7.15
N LEU A 79 12.91 -5.42 -7.98
CA LEU A 79 11.77 -4.54 -7.77
C LEU A 79 10.68 -4.81 -8.80
N ILE A 80 9.44 -4.93 -8.33
CA ILE A 80 8.23 -5.03 -9.15
C ILE A 80 7.46 -3.73 -9.02
N VAL A 81 7.00 -3.17 -10.14
CA VAL A 81 6.03 -2.07 -10.18
C VAL A 81 4.69 -2.63 -10.66
N ALA A 82 3.68 -2.62 -9.79
CA ALA A 82 2.29 -2.92 -10.15
C ALA A 82 1.55 -1.60 -10.38
N ALA A 83 1.19 -1.27 -11.62
CA ALA A 83 0.68 0.05 -11.97
C ALA A 83 -0.69 0.02 -12.63
N GLU A 84 -1.45 1.10 -12.43
CA GLU A 84 -2.62 1.43 -13.22
C GLU A 84 -2.22 2.07 -14.56
N PRO A 85 -3.10 2.00 -15.61
CA PRO A 85 -4.37 1.29 -15.58
C PRO A 85 -4.24 -0.22 -15.48
N ARG A 86 -5.23 -0.88 -14.85
CA ARG A 86 -5.27 -2.34 -14.64
C ARG A 86 -5.15 -3.12 -15.94
N THR A 87 -5.85 -2.64 -16.97
CA THR A 87 -5.83 -3.18 -18.33
C THR A 87 -5.18 -2.16 -19.25
N GLY A 88 -3.97 -2.42 -19.66
CA GLY A 88 -3.20 -1.52 -20.52
C GLY A 88 -1.86 -2.14 -20.88
N SER A 89 -1.20 -1.56 -21.87
CA SER A 89 0.18 -1.94 -22.17
C SER A 89 1.12 -1.40 -21.11
N GLU A 90 2.27 -2.04 -20.94
CA GLU A 90 3.36 -1.54 -20.10
C GLU A 90 3.74 -0.09 -20.44
N ALA A 91 3.71 0.28 -21.73
CA ALA A 91 4.01 1.64 -22.18
C ALA A 91 3.03 2.67 -21.57
N VAL A 92 1.74 2.36 -21.49
CA VAL A 92 0.73 3.23 -20.86
C VAL A 92 0.96 3.30 -19.35
N GLN A 93 1.25 2.18 -18.69
CA GLN A 93 1.55 2.14 -17.26
C GLN A 93 2.80 2.97 -16.92
N ARG A 94 3.85 2.87 -17.75
CA ARG A 94 5.06 3.70 -17.61
C ARG A 94 4.79 5.18 -17.84
N GLN A 95 3.92 5.53 -18.77
CA GLN A 95 3.53 6.91 -19.02
C GLN A 95 2.79 7.52 -17.83
N VAL A 96 1.81 6.80 -17.26
CA VAL A 96 1.00 7.26 -16.13
C VAL A 96 1.83 7.40 -14.84
N ALA A 97 2.88 6.61 -14.69
CA ALA A 97 3.79 6.61 -13.54
C ALA A 97 5.20 7.14 -13.89
N GLY A 98 5.29 8.12 -14.77
CA GLY A 98 6.54 8.62 -15.33
C GLY A 98 7.56 9.06 -14.28
N LYS A 99 7.12 9.75 -13.20
CA LYS A 99 7.99 10.17 -12.09
C LYS A 99 8.57 8.99 -11.33
N VAL A 100 7.78 7.91 -11.13
CA VAL A 100 8.23 6.67 -10.52
C VAL A 100 9.35 6.06 -11.36
N PHE A 101 9.11 5.85 -12.67
CA PHE A 101 10.11 5.24 -13.55
C PHE A 101 11.35 6.10 -13.74
N ALA A 102 11.21 7.43 -13.81
CA ALA A 102 12.33 8.34 -13.86
C ALA A 102 13.21 8.27 -12.60
N ALA A 103 12.59 8.14 -11.42
CA ALA A 103 13.33 7.97 -10.17
C ALA A 103 14.05 6.61 -10.10
N LEU A 104 13.38 5.51 -10.50
CA LEU A 104 14.00 4.19 -10.56
C LEU A 104 15.18 4.14 -11.53
N ALA A 105 15.05 4.78 -12.70
CA ALA A 105 16.14 4.86 -13.68
C ALA A 105 17.36 5.62 -13.14
N LYS A 106 17.17 6.71 -12.38
CA LYS A 106 18.25 7.43 -11.68
C LYS A 106 18.97 6.53 -10.67
N GLU A 107 18.24 5.62 -10.05
CA GLU A 107 18.79 4.62 -9.14
C GLU A 107 19.41 3.39 -9.86
N GLY A 108 19.37 3.35 -11.18
CA GLY A 108 19.87 2.22 -11.98
C GLY A 108 19.04 0.94 -11.82
N ILE A 109 17.77 1.06 -11.49
CA ILE A 109 16.83 -0.08 -11.34
C ILE A 109 15.90 -0.13 -12.54
N GLU A 110 15.88 -1.29 -13.20
CA GLU A 110 14.89 -1.64 -14.20
C GLU A 110 13.89 -2.62 -13.55
N PRO A 111 12.66 -2.18 -13.24
CA PRO A 111 11.70 -3.03 -12.56
C PRO A 111 10.96 -3.97 -13.51
N THR A 112 10.47 -5.10 -13.00
CA THR A 112 9.39 -5.85 -13.66
C THR A 112 8.09 -5.07 -13.54
N VAL A 113 7.39 -4.83 -14.65
CA VAL A 113 6.12 -4.07 -14.67
C VAL A 113 4.95 -4.99 -14.89
N VAL A 114 3.92 -4.84 -14.06
CA VAL A 114 2.65 -5.60 -14.18
C VAL A 114 1.46 -4.69 -13.92
N GLY A 115 0.28 -5.06 -14.43
CA GLY A 115 -0.96 -4.36 -14.09
C GLY A 115 -1.37 -4.55 -12.63
N ASN A 116 -1.97 -3.55 -12.02
CA ASN A 116 -2.54 -3.62 -10.66
C ASN A 116 -3.85 -4.43 -10.66
N LEU A 117 -3.75 -5.77 -10.72
CA LEU A 117 -4.88 -6.70 -10.93
C LEU A 117 -5.42 -7.34 -9.64
N GLY A 118 -5.14 -6.75 -8.48
CA GLY A 118 -5.59 -7.34 -7.22
C GLY A 118 -4.97 -8.73 -6.99
N ALA A 119 -5.77 -9.68 -6.55
CA ALA A 119 -5.29 -11.05 -6.27
C ALA A 119 -4.77 -11.80 -7.50
N GLU A 120 -5.19 -11.41 -8.69
CA GLU A 120 -4.78 -12.09 -9.93
C GLU A 120 -3.33 -11.79 -10.35
N VAL A 121 -2.73 -10.75 -9.79
CA VAL A 121 -1.34 -10.37 -10.05
C VAL A 121 -0.34 -11.51 -9.75
N THR A 122 -0.68 -12.40 -8.81
CA THR A 122 0.15 -13.58 -8.47
C THR A 122 0.25 -14.62 -9.58
N ARG A 123 -0.56 -14.50 -10.64
CA ARG A 123 -0.47 -15.33 -11.85
C ARG A 123 0.50 -14.78 -12.88
N LEU A 124 0.86 -13.50 -12.74
CA LEU A 124 1.71 -12.80 -13.70
C LEU A 124 3.18 -12.78 -13.27
N VAL A 125 3.43 -12.76 -11.97
CA VAL A 125 4.78 -12.60 -11.44
C VAL A 125 4.92 -13.30 -10.09
N ASP A 126 6.14 -13.80 -9.82
CA ASP A 126 6.52 -14.33 -8.50
C ASP A 126 7.02 -13.17 -7.62
N PHE A 127 6.41 -13.01 -6.45
CA PHE A 127 6.74 -11.97 -5.48
C PHE A 127 7.79 -12.40 -4.45
N LYS A 128 8.14 -13.69 -4.42
CA LYS A 128 9.03 -14.21 -3.39
C LYS A 128 10.39 -13.51 -3.40
N GLY A 129 10.76 -12.92 -2.28
CA GLY A 129 12.04 -12.24 -2.12
C GLY A 129 12.16 -10.90 -2.86
N LYS A 130 11.05 -10.30 -3.28
CA LYS A 130 11.06 -9.05 -4.08
C LYS A 130 10.50 -7.87 -3.29
N VAL A 131 10.85 -6.66 -3.69
CA VAL A 131 10.24 -5.41 -3.24
C VAL A 131 9.17 -5.01 -4.24
N VAL A 132 8.04 -4.51 -3.77
CA VAL A 132 6.89 -4.16 -4.62
C VAL A 132 6.52 -2.70 -4.41
N LEU A 133 6.36 -1.96 -5.49
CA LEU A 133 5.80 -0.62 -5.52
C LEU A 133 4.48 -0.64 -6.31
N ILE A 134 3.38 -0.27 -5.67
CA ILE A 134 2.06 -0.24 -6.31
C ILE A 134 1.70 1.20 -6.62
N VAL A 135 1.41 1.49 -7.89
CA VAL A 135 0.97 2.82 -8.34
C VAL A 135 -0.54 2.80 -8.52
N SER A 136 -1.25 3.55 -7.68
CA SER A 136 -2.72 3.60 -7.64
C SER A 136 -3.23 5.01 -7.35
N ALA A 137 -4.31 5.39 -8.03
CA ALA A 137 -4.91 6.73 -7.93
C ALA A 137 -5.65 6.98 -6.60
N THR A 138 -5.94 5.94 -5.83
CA THR A 138 -6.62 6.01 -4.52
C THR A 138 -5.71 5.53 -3.40
N GLY A 139 -5.49 4.23 -3.29
CA GLY A 139 -4.66 3.63 -2.24
C GLY A 139 -3.22 4.11 -2.29
N GLY A 140 -2.65 4.27 -3.48
CA GLY A 140 -1.30 4.80 -3.66
C GLY A 140 -1.17 6.23 -3.13
N VAL A 141 -2.15 7.09 -3.40
CA VAL A 141 -2.20 8.47 -2.87
C VAL A 141 -2.31 8.48 -1.35
N ALA A 142 -3.19 7.67 -0.76
CA ALA A 142 -3.36 7.61 0.68
C ALA A 142 -2.10 7.06 1.38
N PHE A 143 -1.47 6.02 0.80
CA PHE A 143 -0.22 5.46 1.31
C PHE A 143 0.92 6.49 1.27
N GLU A 144 1.12 7.13 0.14
CA GLU A 144 2.16 8.13 -0.07
C GLU A 144 1.97 9.35 0.85
N ALA A 145 0.75 9.87 0.96
CA ALA A 145 0.44 11.00 1.84
C ALA A 145 0.73 10.69 3.32
N ALA A 146 0.43 9.48 3.77
CA ALA A 146 0.77 9.01 5.10
C ALA A 146 2.28 8.83 5.25
N ALA A 147 2.96 8.21 4.28
CA ALA A 147 4.40 7.97 4.31
C ALA A 147 5.22 9.26 4.37
N LEU A 148 4.83 10.28 3.59
CA LEU A 148 5.47 11.59 3.61
C LEU A 148 5.29 12.33 4.95
N ALA A 149 4.25 12.03 5.70
CA ALA A 149 3.94 12.69 6.96
C ALA A 149 4.41 11.91 8.20
N HIS A 150 4.63 10.60 8.07
CA HIS A 150 4.98 9.75 9.19
C HIS A 150 6.45 9.91 9.60
N PRO A 151 6.79 10.01 10.91
CA PRO A 151 8.18 10.13 11.40
C PRO A 151 9.11 8.99 10.93
N GLN A 152 8.56 7.80 10.67
CA GLN A 152 9.31 6.65 10.15
C GLN A 152 9.18 6.48 8.63
N GLY A 153 8.60 7.46 7.94
CA GLY A 153 8.37 7.38 6.51
C GLY A 153 7.48 6.19 6.11
N PRO A 154 7.76 5.54 4.99
CA PRO A 154 6.98 4.40 4.49
C PRO A 154 6.87 3.22 5.45
N ARG A 155 7.80 3.04 6.38
CA ARG A 155 7.73 1.99 7.42
C ARG A 155 6.61 2.21 8.44
N GLY A 156 6.04 3.41 8.49
CA GLY A 156 4.87 3.73 9.32
C GLY A 156 3.54 3.45 8.64
N VAL A 157 3.54 2.88 7.44
CA VAL A 157 2.32 2.64 6.65
C VAL A 157 2.27 1.20 6.16
N LEU A 158 1.11 0.59 6.26
CA LEU A 158 0.79 -0.76 5.78
C LEU A 158 -0.50 -0.73 4.96
N THR A 159 -0.86 -1.91 4.46
CA THR A 159 -2.18 -2.16 3.87
C THR A 159 -2.89 -3.31 4.57
N ALA A 160 -4.20 -3.39 4.40
CA ALA A 160 -4.99 -4.56 4.71
C ALA A 160 -6.20 -4.64 3.76
N THR A 161 -6.73 -5.83 3.52
CA THR A 161 -7.91 -6.05 2.68
C THR A 161 -8.85 -7.07 3.28
N ILE A 162 -10.12 -7.00 2.89
CA ILE A 162 -11.14 -8.02 3.14
C ILE A 162 -11.32 -8.95 1.93
N ALA A 163 -10.72 -8.62 0.80
CA ALA A 163 -10.80 -9.41 -0.42
C ALA A 163 -9.88 -10.64 -0.36
N ARG A 164 -10.00 -11.50 -1.36
CA ARG A 164 -9.09 -12.63 -1.54
C ARG A 164 -7.65 -12.12 -1.78
N ALA A 165 -6.71 -12.65 -1.03
CA ALA A 165 -5.29 -12.36 -1.19
C ALA A 165 -4.50 -13.68 -1.22
N GLY A 166 -4.02 -14.07 -2.37
CA GLY A 166 -3.37 -15.36 -2.56
C GLY A 166 -4.30 -16.53 -2.17
N LYS A 167 -3.92 -17.32 -1.16
CA LYS A 167 -4.70 -18.42 -0.61
C LYS A 167 -5.71 -18.00 0.45
N LEU A 168 -5.56 -16.80 1.03
CA LEU A 168 -6.44 -16.28 2.08
C LEU A 168 -7.70 -15.66 1.47
N ARG A 169 -8.83 -15.83 2.16
CA ARG A 169 -10.14 -15.34 1.72
C ARG A 169 -10.89 -14.69 2.87
N GLY A 170 -11.60 -13.60 2.57
CA GLY A 170 -12.50 -12.94 3.51
C GLY A 170 -11.84 -12.62 4.85
N SER A 171 -12.38 -13.14 5.94
CA SER A 171 -11.89 -12.86 7.29
C SER A 171 -10.45 -13.34 7.55
N GLN A 172 -9.92 -14.30 6.79
CA GLN A 172 -8.53 -14.74 6.93
C GLN A 172 -7.56 -13.67 6.44
N ALA A 173 -7.84 -13.04 5.28
CA ALA A 173 -7.03 -11.95 4.75
C ALA A 173 -7.06 -10.74 5.70
N ALA A 174 -8.26 -10.36 6.16
CA ALA A 174 -8.45 -9.28 7.14
C ALA A 174 -7.65 -9.52 8.43
N ARG A 175 -7.75 -10.73 9.02
CA ARG A 175 -7.03 -11.09 10.24
C ARG A 175 -5.51 -11.08 10.05
N ALA A 176 -5.01 -11.51 8.88
CA ALA A 176 -3.57 -11.48 8.56
C ALA A 176 -3.05 -10.04 8.49
N GLY A 177 -3.78 -9.15 7.82
CA GLY A 177 -3.44 -7.71 7.75
C GLY A 177 -3.42 -7.05 9.14
N ILE A 178 -4.45 -7.29 9.97
CA ILE A 178 -4.51 -6.74 11.33
C ILE A 178 -3.41 -7.32 12.23
N GLN A 179 -3.12 -8.63 12.13
CA GLN A 179 -2.03 -9.22 12.90
C GLN A 179 -0.68 -8.60 12.55
N ARG A 180 -0.42 -8.35 11.26
CA ARG A 180 0.79 -7.65 10.80
C ARG A 180 0.84 -6.23 11.36
N ALA A 181 -0.28 -5.50 11.32
CA ALA A 181 -0.35 -4.14 11.86
C ALA A 181 -0.05 -4.10 13.37
N ILE A 182 -0.63 -5.00 14.16
CA ILE A 182 -0.37 -5.10 15.60
C ILE A 182 1.11 -5.41 15.86
N SER A 183 1.68 -6.39 15.14
CA SER A 183 3.09 -6.77 15.31
C SER A 183 4.05 -5.64 14.97
N GLN A 184 3.72 -4.80 13.98
CA GLN A 184 4.57 -3.69 13.54
C GLN A 184 4.36 -2.41 14.33
N ALA A 185 3.18 -2.20 14.92
CA ALA A 185 2.88 -0.98 15.65
C ALA A 185 3.73 -0.82 16.93
N GLY A 186 4.05 -1.91 17.62
CA GLY A 186 4.69 -1.81 18.93
C GLY A 186 3.79 -1.05 19.90
N GLU A 187 4.31 0.04 20.50
CA GLU A 187 3.56 0.90 21.42
C GLU A 187 2.78 2.03 20.72
N ARG A 188 2.91 2.15 19.39
CA ARG A 188 2.19 3.16 18.61
C ARG A 188 0.70 2.83 18.55
N GLY A 189 -0.12 3.83 18.42
CA GLY A 189 -1.52 3.67 18.01
C GLY A 189 -1.61 3.17 16.57
N ILE A 190 -2.77 2.65 16.19
CA ILE A 190 -3.05 2.20 14.82
C ILE A 190 -4.24 2.98 14.29
N CYS A 191 -4.13 3.49 13.07
CA CYS A 191 -5.23 4.08 12.31
C CYS A 191 -5.56 3.20 11.10
N ILE A 192 -6.80 2.80 10.96
CA ILE A 192 -7.33 2.17 9.74
C ILE A 192 -7.89 3.29 8.86
N ALA A 193 -7.36 3.44 7.65
CA ALA A 193 -7.71 4.51 6.73
C ALA A 193 -8.34 3.93 5.45
N ALA A 194 -9.63 4.14 5.21
CA ALA A 194 -10.23 3.91 3.90
C ALA A 194 -9.58 4.84 2.89
N ALA A 195 -9.12 4.32 1.76
CA ALA A 195 -8.40 5.11 0.76
C ALA A 195 -9.31 6.16 0.10
N SER A 196 -10.60 5.87 -0.02
CA SER A 196 -11.60 6.79 -0.54
C SER A 196 -12.88 6.78 0.30
N GLY A 197 -13.34 7.96 0.70
CA GLY A 197 -14.65 8.13 1.33
C GLY A 197 -15.82 8.00 0.36
N GLN A 198 -15.56 7.99 -0.95
CA GLN A 198 -16.57 7.78 -2.00
C GLN A 198 -16.70 6.29 -2.38
N SER A 199 -15.77 5.44 -1.94
CA SER A 199 -15.80 3.99 -2.15
C SER A 199 -16.45 3.34 -0.93
N LEU A 200 -17.69 2.89 -1.08
CA LEU A 200 -18.42 2.26 0.03
C LEU A 200 -17.72 0.99 0.50
N GLU A 201 -17.14 0.21 -0.39
CA GLU A 201 -16.36 -0.98 -0.08
C GLU A 201 -15.13 -0.67 0.79
N ASP A 202 -14.43 0.42 0.55
CA ASP A 202 -13.27 0.81 1.36
C ASP A 202 -13.69 1.25 2.75
N VAL A 203 -14.78 2.05 2.84
CA VAL A 203 -15.30 2.53 4.12
C VAL A 203 -15.79 1.38 4.98
N LEU A 204 -16.59 0.48 4.43
CA LEU A 204 -17.10 -0.69 5.17
C LEU A 204 -15.99 -1.67 5.54
N ALA A 205 -15.01 -1.86 4.66
CA ALA A 205 -13.85 -2.69 4.93
C ALA A 205 -12.97 -2.10 6.05
N ALA A 206 -12.72 -0.79 6.02
CA ALA A 206 -11.97 -0.11 7.07
C ALA A 206 -12.66 -0.21 8.42
N GLN A 207 -13.99 -0.05 8.48
CA GLN A 207 -14.77 -0.24 9.70
C GLN A 207 -14.67 -1.67 10.22
N TYR A 208 -14.84 -2.68 9.37
CA TYR A 208 -14.71 -4.08 9.74
C TYR A 208 -13.31 -4.42 10.27
N LEU A 209 -12.25 -3.93 9.60
CA LEU A 209 -10.88 -4.12 10.06
C LEU A 209 -10.62 -3.43 11.41
N TYR A 210 -11.21 -2.27 11.64
CA TYR A 210 -11.14 -1.58 12.92
C TYR A 210 -11.81 -2.37 14.05
N GLU A 211 -12.99 -2.96 13.81
CA GLU A 211 -13.64 -3.86 14.77
C GLU A 211 -12.78 -5.08 15.08
N LEU A 212 -12.20 -5.73 14.07
CA LEU A 212 -11.26 -6.84 14.26
C LEU A 212 -10.02 -6.43 15.08
N LEU A 213 -9.49 -5.23 14.86
CA LEU A 213 -8.40 -4.68 15.63
C LEU A 213 -8.79 -4.55 17.11
N LEU A 214 -9.94 -3.95 17.40
CA LEU A 214 -10.44 -3.79 18.78
C LEU A 214 -10.68 -5.13 19.49
N GLU A 215 -11.19 -6.13 18.78
CA GLU A 215 -11.34 -7.49 19.33
C GLU A 215 -9.99 -8.11 19.74
N ARG A 216 -8.94 -7.85 18.98
CA ARG A 216 -7.61 -8.44 19.21
C ARG A 216 -6.84 -7.77 20.34
N VAL A 217 -6.97 -6.45 20.50
CA VAL A 217 -6.23 -5.69 21.51
C VAL A 217 -6.90 -5.67 22.89
N ARG A 218 -8.15 -6.13 22.99
CA ARG A 218 -8.89 -6.31 24.26
C ARG A 218 -8.62 -7.67 24.93
N ARG A 219 -8.01 -8.60 24.22
CA ARG A 219 -7.61 -9.94 24.71
C ARG A 219 -6.19 -9.95 25.24
#